data_9222eb925018a936d1866540f32c4026
#
_entry.id   9222eb925018a936d1866540f32c4026
#
_cell.length_a   1.000
_cell.length_b   1.000
_cell.length_c   1.000
_cell.angle_alpha   90.00
_cell.angle_beta   90.00
_cell.angle_gamma   90.00
#
_symmetry.space_group_name_H-M   'P 1'
#
loop_
_entity.id
_entity.type
_entity.pdbx_description
1 polymer ?
#
loop_
_entity_poly.entity_id
_entity_poly.type
_entity_poly.pdbx_seq_one_letter_code
_entity_poly.pdbx_strand_id
1 'polypeptide(L)'
;MALGFQVAAGKQRVGTETPIIGVLSQETYIISSYFPNETYDSYIAASYVKHLESGGARVVPVWIGQNEDYYRRVVNYTNGLLFPGGGTYFNETGGYGEAATHLYNIALEYNDNGIYYPIWGSCLGLQALMYAALNGTKDIRVDCSLKNIAVPLEFSDGYQSSKLFSLVPKDVIQTLKSKNCTYNQHRYCLTKAVLKENDLLNDWNILATNKDDNGLEFISAMEHRKYPVYGVQFHPEKNQFEFKKGKGFPHSFDSIKTAQYFANFFVNECKKNANGFSDESVESESLIYNFNPKYTGLKSAYYEQLYVFLKEDFRKHQLL
;
A
#
# COMPACT_ATOMS: atom_id res chain seq x y z
N MET A 1 -1.43 23.56 50.32
CA MET A 1 -0.68 24.01 49.12
C MET A 1 -0.89 22.98 48.02
N ALA A 2 -1.75 23.31 47.07
CA ALA A 2 -1.99 22.43 45.90
C ALA A 2 -1.01 22.83 44.82
N LEU A 3 -0.09 21.92 44.48
CA LEU A 3 0.83 22.08 43.35
C LEU A 3 0.02 21.82 42.06
N GLY A 4 -0.30 22.89 41.35
CA GLY A 4 -0.88 22.81 40.01
C GLY A 4 0.19 22.34 39.01
N PHE A 5 -0.01 21.16 38.48
CA PHE A 5 0.72 20.74 37.28
C PHE A 5 0.19 21.57 36.08
N GLN A 6 0.96 22.57 35.66
CA GLN A 6 0.78 23.17 34.34
C GLN A 6 1.24 22.16 33.29
N VAL A 7 0.27 21.53 32.60
CA VAL A 7 0.52 20.84 31.36
C VAL A 7 0.92 21.91 30.35
N ALA A 8 2.19 21.95 29.95
CA ALA A 8 2.65 22.77 28.83
C ALA A 8 1.87 22.33 27.59
N ALA A 9 1.07 23.22 27.01
CA ALA A 9 0.45 23.02 25.71
C ALA A 9 1.54 22.88 24.66
N GLY A 10 1.92 21.63 24.37
CA GLY A 10 2.84 21.32 23.30
C GLY A 10 2.26 21.86 21.99
N LYS A 11 3.04 22.62 21.23
CA LYS A 11 2.69 23.01 19.87
C LYS A 11 2.37 21.72 19.11
N GLN A 12 1.13 21.59 18.65
CA GLN A 12 0.70 20.49 17.79
C GLN A 12 1.62 20.49 16.56
N ARG A 13 2.41 19.42 16.37
CA ARG A 13 3.27 19.29 15.18
C ARG A 13 2.35 19.22 13.96
N VAL A 14 2.57 20.09 12.99
CA VAL A 14 1.70 20.27 11.80
C VAL A 14 2.11 19.35 10.65
N GLY A 15 2.75 18.21 10.93
CA GLY A 15 3.23 17.26 9.92
C GLY A 15 4.75 17.22 9.81
N THR A 16 5.25 16.53 8.76
CA THR A 16 6.68 16.36 8.48
C THR A 16 6.99 16.55 6.99
N GLU A 17 8.15 17.09 6.65
CA GLU A 17 8.63 17.17 5.26
C GLU A 17 9.30 15.87 4.80
N THR A 18 9.72 15.01 5.72
CA THR A 18 10.48 13.77 5.47
C THR A 18 9.76 12.55 6.03
N PRO A 19 8.59 12.18 5.49
CA PRO A 19 7.78 11.12 6.07
C PRO A 19 8.46 9.76 5.97
N ILE A 20 8.22 8.93 6.99
CA ILE A 20 8.60 7.52 7.02
C ILE A 20 7.33 6.68 6.85
N ILE A 21 7.31 5.80 5.86
CA ILE A 21 6.15 5.00 5.51
C ILE A 21 6.45 3.52 5.76
N GLY A 22 5.56 2.86 6.50
CA GLY A 22 5.63 1.41 6.69
C GLY A 22 5.15 0.67 5.45
N VAL A 23 5.93 -0.29 4.96
CA VAL A 23 5.52 -1.19 3.87
C VAL A 23 5.34 -2.59 4.43
N LEU A 24 4.13 -3.13 4.36
CA LEU A 24 3.81 -4.45 4.90
C LEU A 24 4.47 -5.56 4.07
N SER A 25 5.23 -6.43 4.72
CA SER A 25 5.76 -7.65 4.09
C SER A 25 4.66 -8.70 3.89
N GLN A 26 4.93 -9.72 3.10
CA GLN A 26 4.00 -10.81 2.86
C GLN A 26 4.71 -12.16 2.78
N GLU A 27 3.95 -13.24 2.82
CA GLU A 27 4.41 -14.62 2.72
C GLU A 27 5.09 -14.89 1.38
N THR A 28 6.02 -15.85 1.35
CA THR A 28 6.93 -16.09 0.22
C THR A 28 6.37 -17.02 -0.87
N TYR A 29 5.09 -17.38 -0.84
CA TYR A 29 4.48 -18.38 -1.75
C TYR A 29 4.80 -18.15 -3.23
N ILE A 30 4.64 -16.92 -3.71
CA ILE A 30 4.82 -16.61 -5.13
C ILE A 30 6.27 -16.36 -5.54
N ILE A 31 7.20 -16.28 -4.58
CA ILE A 31 8.63 -16.03 -4.83
C ILE A 31 9.54 -17.21 -4.50
N SER A 32 9.02 -18.27 -3.85
CA SER A 32 9.82 -19.42 -3.40
C SER A 32 10.63 -20.07 -4.52
N SER A 33 10.08 -20.13 -5.74
CA SER A 33 10.78 -20.66 -6.92
C SER A 33 11.97 -19.82 -7.37
N TYR A 34 12.09 -18.57 -6.93
CA TYR A 34 13.24 -17.72 -7.27
C TYR A 34 14.46 -18.05 -6.43
N PHE A 35 14.26 -18.71 -5.29
CA PHE A 35 15.28 -19.05 -4.29
C PHE A 35 15.26 -20.55 -3.93
N PRO A 36 15.56 -21.46 -4.89
CA PRO A 36 15.34 -22.90 -4.69
C PRO A 36 16.18 -23.52 -3.56
N ASN A 37 17.25 -22.86 -3.13
CA ASN A 37 18.17 -23.32 -2.10
C ASN A 37 18.17 -22.43 -0.84
N GLU A 38 17.26 -21.46 -0.77
CA GLU A 38 17.16 -20.50 0.33
C GLU A 38 15.71 -20.41 0.79
N THR A 39 15.52 -20.31 2.09
CA THR A 39 14.17 -20.13 2.67
C THR A 39 14.09 -18.76 3.32
N TYR A 40 13.06 -18.03 3.03
CA TYR A 40 12.74 -16.73 3.62
C TYR A 40 11.36 -16.76 4.25
N ASP A 41 11.16 -16.00 5.31
CA ASP A 41 9.90 -15.94 6.06
C ASP A 41 8.93 -14.92 5.44
N SER A 42 9.45 -13.81 4.92
CA SER A 42 8.63 -12.79 4.26
C SER A 42 9.41 -11.99 3.21
N TYR A 43 8.69 -11.20 2.40
CA TYR A 43 9.32 -10.35 1.39
C TYR A 43 8.56 -9.04 1.17
N ILE A 44 9.26 -8.07 0.56
CA ILE A 44 8.71 -6.85 -0.03
C ILE A 44 9.31 -6.68 -1.42
N ALA A 45 8.47 -6.46 -2.45
CA ALA A 45 8.98 -6.11 -3.77
C ALA A 45 9.58 -4.70 -3.75
N ALA A 46 10.83 -4.56 -4.24
CA ALA A 46 11.57 -3.32 -4.15
C ALA A 46 10.94 -2.17 -4.94
N SER A 47 10.09 -2.47 -5.94
CA SER A 47 9.35 -1.47 -6.69
C SER A 47 8.41 -0.63 -5.80
N TYR A 48 7.80 -1.18 -4.76
CA TYR A 48 7.00 -0.42 -3.80
C TYR A 48 7.83 0.54 -2.97
N VAL A 49 8.98 0.10 -2.48
CA VAL A 49 9.94 0.95 -1.76
C VAL A 49 10.39 2.11 -2.63
N LYS A 50 10.88 1.82 -3.83
CA LYS A 50 11.33 2.82 -4.80
C LYS A 50 10.23 3.80 -5.21
N HIS A 51 8.98 3.32 -5.31
CA HIS A 51 7.83 4.16 -5.63
C HIS A 51 7.58 5.21 -4.54
N LEU A 52 7.65 4.84 -3.27
CA LEU A 52 7.52 5.76 -2.15
C LEU A 52 8.73 6.72 -2.06
N GLU A 53 9.94 6.20 -2.23
CA GLU A 53 11.17 7.02 -2.24
C GLU A 53 11.19 8.04 -3.37
N SER A 54 10.64 7.70 -4.55
CA SER A 54 10.49 8.63 -5.67
C SER A 54 9.57 9.82 -5.36
N GLY A 55 8.67 9.68 -4.39
CA GLY A 55 7.82 10.75 -3.85
C GLY A 55 8.47 11.55 -2.71
N GLY A 56 9.67 11.16 -2.26
CA GLY A 56 10.40 11.83 -1.18
C GLY A 56 10.14 11.27 0.21
N ALA A 57 9.72 10.01 0.34
CA ALA A 57 9.58 9.32 1.61
C ALA A 57 10.81 8.45 1.91
N ARG A 58 10.94 8.05 3.18
CA ARG A 58 11.79 6.93 3.63
C ARG A 58 10.89 5.76 4.00
N VAL A 59 11.41 4.54 4.00
CA VAL A 59 10.63 3.33 4.19
C VAL A 59 11.14 2.50 5.36
N VAL A 60 10.18 1.95 6.11
CA VAL A 60 10.41 0.94 7.15
C VAL A 60 9.69 -0.35 6.74
N PRO A 61 10.37 -1.51 6.73
CA PRO A 61 9.70 -2.79 6.52
C PRO A 61 8.80 -3.12 7.72
N VAL A 62 7.58 -3.54 7.45
CA VAL A 62 6.63 -3.98 8.48
C VAL A 62 6.45 -5.49 8.38
N TRP A 63 6.74 -6.20 9.47
CA TRP A 63 6.75 -7.65 9.50
C TRP A 63 5.36 -8.24 9.70
N ILE A 64 5.03 -9.29 8.95
CA ILE A 64 3.89 -10.15 9.29
C ILE A 64 4.21 -11.02 10.51
N GLY A 65 3.20 -11.64 11.11
CA GLY A 65 3.36 -12.60 12.21
C GLY A 65 3.72 -11.97 13.54
N GLN A 66 3.42 -10.70 13.74
CA GLN A 66 3.70 -9.97 14.97
C GLN A 66 2.43 -9.76 15.81
N ASN A 67 2.62 -9.39 17.07
CA ASN A 67 1.53 -9.04 17.97
C ASN A 67 1.04 -7.60 17.73
N GLU A 68 -0.11 -7.29 18.32
CA GLU A 68 -0.72 -5.96 18.21
C GLU A 68 0.17 -4.83 18.73
N ASP A 69 0.93 -5.06 19.81
CA ASP A 69 1.84 -4.06 20.38
C ASP A 69 2.92 -3.63 19.37
N TYR A 70 3.43 -4.57 18.57
CA TYR A 70 4.34 -4.25 17.47
C TYR A 70 3.66 -3.36 16.43
N TYR A 71 2.46 -3.69 15.98
CA TYR A 71 1.74 -2.90 14.98
C TYR A 71 1.37 -1.51 15.51
N ARG A 72 1.06 -1.38 16.80
CA ARG A 72 0.86 -0.08 17.46
C ARG A 72 2.13 0.76 17.45
N ARG A 73 3.30 0.18 17.72
CA ARG A 73 4.59 0.89 17.61
C ARG A 73 4.87 1.33 16.16
N VAL A 74 4.63 0.45 15.18
CA VAL A 74 4.75 0.81 13.74
C VAL A 74 3.92 2.05 13.43
N VAL A 75 2.63 2.07 13.79
CA VAL A 75 1.75 3.22 13.53
C VAL A 75 2.22 4.46 14.29
N ASN A 76 2.70 4.31 15.53
CA ASN A 76 3.17 5.44 16.33
C ASN A 76 4.44 6.11 15.76
N TYR A 77 5.30 5.36 15.09
CA TYR A 77 6.58 5.86 14.57
C TYR A 77 6.55 6.24 13.09
N THR A 78 5.55 5.78 12.33
CA THR A 78 5.46 6.04 10.89
C THR A 78 4.36 7.06 10.56
N ASN A 79 4.41 7.61 9.36
CA ASN A 79 3.50 8.65 8.89
C ASN A 79 2.40 8.11 7.97
N GLY A 80 2.39 6.82 7.70
CA GLY A 80 1.40 6.13 6.89
C GLY A 80 1.85 4.71 6.56
N LEU A 81 0.97 3.93 5.93
CA LEU A 81 1.20 2.53 5.58
C LEU A 81 0.90 2.26 4.10
N LEU A 82 1.73 1.44 3.49
CA LEU A 82 1.46 0.86 2.17
C LEU A 82 1.27 -0.66 2.30
N PHE A 83 0.13 -1.15 1.82
CA PHE A 83 -0.16 -2.57 1.64
C PHE A 83 0.12 -2.96 0.19
N PRO A 84 1.20 -3.72 -0.09
CA PRO A 84 1.61 -4.04 -1.45
C PRO A 84 0.74 -5.09 -2.11
N GLY A 85 0.79 -5.13 -3.44
CA GLY A 85 0.27 -6.24 -4.23
C GLY A 85 1.15 -7.48 -4.11
N GLY A 86 0.59 -8.62 -4.48
CA GLY A 86 1.27 -9.92 -4.38
C GLY A 86 0.31 -11.08 -4.52
N GLY A 87 0.58 -12.18 -3.82
CA GLY A 87 -0.27 -13.37 -3.85
C GLY A 87 -0.15 -14.16 -2.57
N THR A 88 -1.18 -14.05 -1.72
CA THR A 88 -1.30 -14.81 -0.48
C THR A 88 -2.77 -15.06 -0.12
N TYR A 89 -2.99 -15.84 0.93
CA TYR A 89 -4.29 -16.11 1.52
C TYR A 89 -4.52 -15.17 2.71
N PHE A 90 -5.76 -14.69 2.89
CA PHE A 90 -6.05 -13.75 3.99
C PHE A 90 -6.36 -14.43 5.32
N ASN A 91 -6.73 -15.70 5.29
CA ASN A 91 -7.17 -16.48 6.45
C ASN A 91 -6.03 -17.19 7.20
N GLU A 92 -4.78 -16.87 6.89
CA GLU A 92 -3.64 -17.47 7.57
C GLU A 92 -3.32 -16.73 8.87
N THR A 93 -3.21 -17.50 9.96
CA THR A 93 -2.82 -16.97 11.27
C THR A 93 -1.37 -16.43 11.21
N GLY A 94 -1.16 -15.21 11.69
CA GLY A 94 0.12 -14.52 11.60
C GLY A 94 0.49 -14.08 10.19
N GLY A 95 -0.44 -14.17 9.23
CA GLY A 95 -0.21 -13.82 7.83
C GLY A 95 -0.51 -12.36 7.49
N TYR A 96 -0.42 -12.08 6.20
CA TYR A 96 -0.65 -10.75 5.62
C TYR A 96 -2.04 -10.19 5.94
N GLY A 97 -3.09 -11.04 5.87
CA GLY A 97 -4.46 -10.61 6.15
C GLY A 97 -4.67 -10.18 7.60
N GLU A 98 -4.12 -10.93 8.56
CA GLU A 98 -4.20 -10.61 9.99
C GLU A 98 -3.41 -9.32 10.30
N ALA A 99 -2.17 -9.21 9.80
CA ALA A 99 -1.35 -8.01 9.96
C ALA A 99 -2.02 -6.77 9.37
N ALA A 100 -2.58 -6.87 8.16
CA ALA A 100 -3.32 -5.78 7.52
C ALA A 100 -4.54 -5.36 8.35
N THR A 101 -5.24 -6.32 8.96
CA THR A 101 -6.41 -6.05 9.83
C THR A 101 -6.01 -5.29 11.09
N HIS A 102 -4.95 -5.71 11.79
CA HIS A 102 -4.44 -4.98 12.95
C HIS A 102 -4.04 -3.55 12.59
N LEU A 103 -3.21 -3.39 11.56
CA LEU A 103 -2.72 -2.09 11.11
C LEU A 103 -3.85 -1.15 10.65
N TYR A 104 -4.83 -1.67 9.93
CA TYR A 104 -6.01 -0.91 9.50
C TYR A 104 -6.80 -0.40 10.71
N ASN A 105 -7.15 -1.26 11.64
CA ASN A 105 -7.93 -0.89 12.83
C ASN A 105 -7.21 0.13 13.69
N ILE A 106 -5.90 -0.04 13.93
CA ILE A 106 -5.08 0.92 14.69
C ILE A 106 -5.04 2.27 13.97
N ALA A 107 -4.85 2.29 12.65
CA ALA A 107 -4.83 3.53 11.87
C ALA A 107 -6.17 4.26 11.90
N LEU A 108 -7.30 3.53 11.88
CA LEU A 108 -8.62 4.15 12.04
C LEU A 108 -8.81 4.73 13.44
N GLU A 109 -8.37 4.03 14.48
CA GLU A 109 -8.36 4.54 15.87
C GLU A 109 -7.56 5.84 15.98
N TYR A 110 -6.38 5.94 15.33
CA TYR A 110 -5.59 7.17 15.28
C TYR A 110 -6.35 8.32 14.60
N ASN A 111 -6.98 8.05 13.46
CA ASN A 111 -7.77 9.04 12.74
C ASN A 111 -8.99 9.50 13.56
N ASP A 112 -9.67 8.62 14.29
CA ASP A 112 -10.78 8.98 15.18
C ASP A 112 -10.33 9.83 16.37
N ASN A 113 -9.09 9.66 16.81
CA ASN A 113 -8.45 10.49 17.83
C ASN A 113 -7.82 11.78 17.26
N GLY A 114 -8.07 12.12 15.99
CA GLY A 114 -7.60 13.35 15.36
C GLY A 114 -6.15 13.32 14.87
N ILE A 115 -5.50 12.14 14.88
CA ILE A 115 -4.16 11.94 14.31
C ILE A 115 -4.34 11.45 12.87
N TYR A 116 -4.09 12.34 11.91
CA TYR A 116 -4.21 12.00 10.48
C TYR A 116 -3.23 10.91 10.09
N TYR A 117 -3.73 9.72 9.74
CA TYR A 117 -2.88 8.58 9.43
C TYR A 117 -3.35 7.86 8.15
N PRO A 118 -2.66 8.06 7.00
CA PRO A 118 -3.08 7.52 5.72
C PRO A 118 -2.63 6.07 5.48
N ILE A 119 -3.45 5.33 4.71
CA ILE A 119 -3.13 3.99 4.20
C ILE A 119 -3.32 3.94 2.69
N TRP A 120 -2.41 3.27 2.00
CA TRP A 120 -2.48 2.95 0.58
C TRP A 120 -2.47 1.44 0.35
N GLY A 121 -3.38 0.93 -0.51
CA GLY A 121 -3.40 -0.46 -0.96
C GLY A 121 -3.28 -0.58 -2.47
N SER A 122 -2.33 -1.39 -2.96
CA SER A 122 -2.20 -1.73 -4.39
C SER A 122 -2.56 -3.19 -4.63
N CYS A 123 -3.43 -3.48 -5.61
CA CYS A 123 -3.81 -4.82 -6.03
C CYS A 123 -4.28 -5.69 -4.84
N LEU A 124 -3.50 -6.68 -4.40
CA LEU A 124 -3.77 -7.45 -3.18
C LEU A 124 -3.95 -6.54 -1.96
N GLY A 125 -3.20 -5.43 -1.88
CA GLY A 125 -3.33 -4.46 -0.79
C GLY A 125 -4.69 -3.76 -0.75
N LEU A 126 -5.28 -3.40 -1.90
CA LEU A 126 -6.66 -2.93 -1.96
C LEU A 126 -7.64 -3.99 -1.44
N GLN A 127 -7.42 -5.25 -1.84
CA GLN A 127 -8.26 -6.37 -1.42
C GLN A 127 -8.13 -6.64 0.09
N ALA A 128 -6.91 -6.49 0.64
CA ALA A 128 -6.66 -6.59 2.08
C ALA A 128 -7.32 -5.48 2.90
N LEU A 129 -7.44 -4.25 2.34
CA LEU A 129 -8.22 -3.18 2.97
C LEU A 129 -9.68 -3.57 3.15
N MET A 130 -10.28 -4.26 2.16
CA MET A 130 -11.66 -4.75 2.28
C MET A 130 -11.81 -5.90 3.26
N TYR A 131 -10.83 -6.81 3.29
CA TYR A 131 -10.78 -7.86 4.30
C TYR A 131 -10.69 -7.28 5.71
N ALA A 132 -9.82 -6.29 5.92
CA ALA A 132 -9.67 -5.59 7.18
C ALA A 132 -10.92 -4.77 7.58
N ALA A 133 -11.59 -4.11 6.61
CA ALA A 133 -12.84 -3.39 6.84
C ALA A 133 -13.98 -4.32 7.33
N LEU A 134 -13.87 -5.61 7.03
CA LEU A 134 -14.74 -6.69 7.55
C LEU A 134 -14.14 -7.39 8.78
N ASN A 135 -13.25 -6.71 9.52
CA ASN A 135 -12.57 -7.21 10.73
C ASN A 135 -11.82 -8.54 10.51
N GLY A 136 -11.30 -8.79 9.31
CA GLY A 136 -10.55 -10.01 9.00
C GLY A 136 -11.39 -11.29 9.00
N THR A 137 -12.70 -11.19 8.83
CA THR A 137 -13.62 -12.34 8.96
C THR A 137 -14.08 -12.92 7.64
N LYS A 138 -14.04 -12.13 6.56
CA LYS A 138 -14.62 -12.54 5.28
C LYS A 138 -13.77 -12.07 4.10
N ASP A 139 -13.34 -13.00 3.29
CA ASP A 139 -12.73 -12.71 1.98
C ASP A 139 -13.84 -12.55 0.93
N ILE A 140 -13.99 -11.33 0.43
CA ILE A 140 -15.04 -10.96 -0.55
C ILE A 140 -14.50 -10.83 -1.97
N ARG A 141 -13.26 -11.27 -2.21
CA ARG A 141 -12.69 -11.27 -3.56
C ARG A 141 -13.47 -12.22 -4.49
N VAL A 142 -13.64 -11.81 -5.73
CA VAL A 142 -14.21 -12.65 -6.78
C VAL A 142 -13.16 -13.01 -7.82
N ASP A 143 -13.33 -14.15 -8.51
CA ASP A 143 -12.49 -14.51 -9.66
C ASP A 143 -12.63 -13.45 -10.75
N CYS A 144 -11.49 -12.95 -11.23
CA CYS A 144 -11.43 -11.82 -12.14
C CYS A 144 -10.06 -11.79 -12.81
N SER A 145 -10.02 -11.99 -14.10
CA SER A 145 -8.76 -12.14 -14.82
C SER A 145 -8.45 -10.95 -15.70
N LEU A 146 -7.47 -10.16 -15.29
CA LEU A 146 -6.82 -9.19 -16.17
C LEU A 146 -5.30 -9.27 -15.94
N LYS A 147 -4.59 -9.86 -16.91
CA LYS A 147 -3.19 -10.24 -16.71
C LYS A 147 -2.27 -9.65 -17.76
N ASN A 148 -1.14 -9.10 -17.28
CA ASN A 148 -0.04 -8.63 -18.11
C ASN A 148 -0.47 -7.56 -19.13
N ILE A 149 -1.36 -6.67 -18.76
CA ILE A 149 -1.92 -5.63 -19.62
C ILE A 149 -2.05 -4.31 -18.89
N ALA A 150 -1.79 -3.22 -19.60
CA ALA A 150 -2.12 -1.88 -19.13
C ALA A 150 -3.37 -1.39 -19.86
N VAL A 151 -4.27 -0.72 -19.13
CA VAL A 151 -5.54 -0.18 -19.65
C VAL A 151 -5.74 1.27 -19.17
N PRO A 152 -6.58 2.08 -19.85
CA PRO A 152 -7.04 3.34 -19.31
C PRO A 152 -8.05 3.11 -18.18
N LEU A 153 -8.38 4.13 -17.39
CA LEU A 153 -9.42 4.06 -16.35
C LEU A 153 -10.77 4.55 -16.86
N GLU A 154 -11.82 3.82 -16.51
CA GLU A 154 -13.20 4.26 -16.65
C GLU A 154 -13.64 4.94 -15.35
N PHE A 155 -13.67 6.28 -15.34
CA PHE A 155 -13.96 7.05 -14.14
C PHE A 155 -15.45 7.05 -13.80
N SER A 156 -15.77 6.89 -12.52
CA SER A 156 -17.11 7.06 -11.98
C SER A 156 -17.51 8.55 -11.96
N ASP A 157 -18.81 8.84 -11.95
CA ASP A 157 -19.30 10.20 -11.79
C ASP A 157 -18.82 10.80 -10.46
N GLY A 158 -18.42 12.07 -10.49
CA GLY A 158 -17.98 12.80 -9.31
C GLY A 158 -16.56 12.48 -8.82
N TYR A 159 -15.77 11.69 -9.55
CA TYR A 159 -14.38 11.37 -9.16
C TYR A 159 -13.53 12.62 -8.91
N GLN A 160 -13.84 13.76 -9.56
CA GLN A 160 -13.09 15.02 -9.43
C GLN A 160 -13.19 15.62 -8.02
N SER A 161 -14.19 15.26 -7.23
CA SER A 161 -14.36 15.71 -5.84
C SER A 161 -13.68 14.78 -4.82
N SER A 162 -13.08 13.68 -5.27
CA SER A 162 -12.36 12.75 -4.42
C SER A 162 -11.04 13.33 -3.91
N LYS A 163 -10.56 12.87 -2.75
CA LYS A 163 -9.22 13.25 -2.26
C LYS A 163 -8.15 12.83 -3.26
N LEU A 164 -8.28 11.60 -3.82
CA LEU A 164 -7.31 11.03 -4.75
C LEU A 164 -7.17 11.81 -6.06
N PHE A 165 -8.24 12.38 -6.61
CA PHE A 165 -8.21 12.98 -7.95
C PHE A 165 -8.55 14.48 -8.02
N SER A 166 -8.89 15.13 -6.90
CA SER A 166 -9.25 16.56 -6.90
C SER A 166 -8.12 17.50 -7.34
N LEU A 167 -6.87 17.12 -7.08
CA LEU A 167 -5.69 17.92 -7.41
C LEU A 167 -4.85 17.31 -8.54
N VAL A 168 -5.38 16.32 -9.27
CA VAL A 168 -4.64 15.66 -10.35
C VAL A 168 -4.40 16.64 -11.51
N PRO A 169 -3.17 16.74 -12.05
CA PRO A 169 -2.88 17.56 -13.23
C PRO A 169 -3.72 17.14 -14.44
N LYS A 170 -4.15 18.11 -15.25
CA LYS A 170 -5.04 17.87 -16.42
C LYS A 170 -4.47 16.86 -17.41
N ASP A 171 -3.19 16.87 -17.65
CA ASP A 171 -2.50 15.95 -18.55
C ASP A 171 -2.40 14.53 -17.98
N VAL A 172 -2.23 14.39 -16.66
CA VAL A 172 -2.28 13.08 -15.97
C VAL A 172 -3.67 12.47 -16.07
N ILE A 173 -4.74 13.24 -15.79
CA ILE A 173 -6.11 12.73 -15.91
C ILE A 173 -6.45 12.36 -17.34
N GLN A 174 -5.98 13.13 -18.33
CA GLN A 174 -6.17 12.81 -19.72
C GLN A 174 -5.45 11.51 -20.11
N THR A 175 -4.25 11.30 -19.61
CA THR A 175 -3.50 10.04 -19.80
C THR A 175 -4.23 8.87 -19.18
N LEU A 176 -4.70 8.99 -17.93
CA LEU A 176 -5.48 7.94 -17.26
C LEU A 176 -6.75 7.55 -18.01
N LYS A 177 -7.42 8.52 -18.69
CA LYS A 177 -8.65 8.27 -19.45
C LYS A 177 -8.43 7.65 -20.82
N SER A 178 -7.28 7.87 -21.45
CA SER A 178 -7.14 7.60 -22.89
C SER A 178 -5.95 6.71 -23.25
N LYS A 179 -5.02 6.45 -22.34
CA LYS A 179 -3.82 5.68 -22.62
C LYS A 179 -3.72 4.42 -21.76
N ASN A 180 -3.12 3.39 -22.30
CA ASN A 180 -2.83 2.14 -21.60
C ASN A 180 -1.68 2.36 -20.59
N CYS A 181 -1.99 2.92 -19.42
CA CYS A 181 -1.00 3.33 -18.42
C CYS A 181 -1.19 2.71 -17.04
N THR A 182 -2.33 2.04 -16.77
CA THR A 182 -2.55 1.33 -15.50
C THR A 182 -2.34 -0.15 -15.69
N TYR A 183 -1.16 -0.65 -15.27
CA TYR A 183 -0.77 -2.05 -15.43
C TYR A 183 -1.54 -2.96 -14.48
N ASN A 184 -2.18 -3.99 -15.03
CA ASN A 184 -2.93 -5.00 -14.31
C ASN A 184 -2.28 -6.38 -14.39
N GLN A 185 -2.22 -7.06 -13.24
CA GLN A 185 -1.75 -8.43 -13.09
C GLN A 185 -2.47 -9.05 -11.90
N HIS A 186 -3.71 -9.52 -12.10
CA HIS A 186 -4.49 -10.08 -11.01
C HIS A 186 -5.41 -11.22 -11.47
N ARG A 187 -5.76 -12.09 -10.53
CA ARG A 187 -6.72 -13.20 -10.67
C ARG A 187 -8.00 -12.93 -9.88
N TYR A 188 -7.92 -12.05 -8.90
CA TYR A 188 -9.03 -11.67 -8.05
C TYR A 188 -9.24 -10.16 -8.11
N CYS A 189 -10.47 -9.73 -7.92
CA CYS A 189 -10.82 -8.32 -7.82
C CYS A 189 -12.02 -8.09 -6.90
N LEU A 190 -12.41 -6.84 -6.77
CA LEU A 190 -13.59 -6.39 -6.05
C LEU A 190 -14.60 -5.81 -7.05
N THR A 191 -15.88 -6.08 -6.84
CA THR A 191 -16.97 -5.51 -7.65
C THR A 191 -17.86 -4.63 -6.79
N LYS A 192 -18.61 -3.74 -7.43
CA LYS A 192 -19.64 -2.93 -6.74
C LYS A 192 -20.68 -3.82 -6.05
N ALA A 193 -21.01 -4.97 -6.65
CA ALA A 193 -21.97 -5.92 -6.09
C ALA A 193 -21.50 -6.47 -4.75
N VAL A 194 -20.24 -6.99 -4.67
CA VAL A 194 -19.72 -7.54 -3.41
C VAL A 194 -19.56 -6.48 -2.32
N LEU A 195 -19.22 -5.23 -2.65
CA LEU A 195 -19.21 -4.15 -1.67
C LEU A 195 -20.63 -3.87 -1.14
N LYS A 196 -21.63 -3.86 -2.03
CA LYS A 196 -23.04 -3.66 -1.66
C LYS A 196 -23.54 -4.77 -0.73
N GLU A 197 -23.27 -6.02 -1.06
CA GLU A 197 -23.68 -7.20 -0.28
C GLU A 197 -23.07 -7.25 1.13
N ASN A 198 -21.97 -6.51 1.34
CA ASN A 198 -21.26 -6.45 2.62
C ASN A 198 -21.33 -5.05 3.28
N ASP A 199 -22.29 -4.20 2.87
CA ASP A 199 -22.57 -2.86 3.41
C ASP A 199 -21.40 -1.86 3.34
N LEU A 200 -20.38 -2.14 2.51
CA LEU A 200 -19.18 -1.29 2.39
C LEU A 200 -19.37 -0.03 1.54
N LEU A 201 -20.42 0.07 0.72
CA LEU A 201 -20.65 1.25 -0.14
C LEU A 201 -20.97 2.53 0.62
N ASN A 202 -21.39 2.42 1.89
CA ASN A 202 -21.63 3.58 2.74
C ASN A 202 -20.33 4.27 3.14
N ASP A 203 -19.26 3.50 3.31
CA ASP A 203 -17.97 3.97 3.78
C ASP A 203 -16.95 4.20 2.65
N TRP A 204 -17.18 3.56 1.50
CA TRP A 204 -16.24 3.61 0.38
C TRP A 204 -16.82 4.28 -0.84
N ASN A 205 -15.99 5.07 -1.52
CA ASN A 205 -16.28 5.77 -2.76
C ASN A 205 -15.53 5.12 -3.92
N ILE A 206 -16.25 4.55 -4.89
CA ILE A 206 -15.67 3.98 -6.11
C ILE A 206 -15.37 5.12 -7.06
N LEU A 207 -14.10 5.25 -7.46
CA LEU A 207 -13.59 6.36 -8.27
C LEU A 207 -13.38 5.99 -9.74
N ALA A 208 -13.02 4.72 -9.98
CA ALA A 208 -12.86 4.20 -11.34
C ALA A 208 -13.11 2.69 -11.36
N THR A 209 -13.53 2.20 -12.51
CA THR A 209 -13.72 0.78 -12.81
C THR A 209 -12.98 0.39 -14.08
N ASN A 210 -12.90 -0.89 -14.35
CA ASN A 210 -12.53 -1.49 -15.63
C ASN A 210 -13.28 -2.82 -15.80
N LYS A 211 -13.13 -3.45 -16.96
CA LYS A 211 -13.66 -4.79 -17.22
C LYS A 211 -12.51 -5.78 -17.36
N ASP A 212 -12.72 -6.99 -16.85
CA ASP A 212 -11.81 -8.10 -17.02
C ASP A 212 -11.96 -8.75 -18.43
N ASP A 213 -11.14 -9.78 -18.69
CA ASP A 213 -11.14 -10.51 -19.97
C ASP A 213 -12.51 -11.16 -20.30
N ASN A 214 -13.39 -11.36 -19.30
CA ASN A 214 -14.73 -11.93 -19.44
C ASN A 214 -15.86 -10.89 -19.42
N GLY A 215 -15.52 -9.60 -19.32
CA GLY A 215 -16.48 -8.49 -19.27
C GLY A 215 -17.01 -8.20 -17.87
N LEU A 216 -16.48 -8.84 -16.80
CA LEU A 216 -16.84 -8.52 -15.42
C LEU A 216 -16.29 -7.14 -15.05
N GLU A 217 -17.18 -6.21 -14.69
CA GLU A 217 -16.78 -4.90 -14.19
C GLU A 217 -16.21 -5.01 -12.77
N PHE A 218 -15.00 -4.48 -12.58
CA PHE A 218 -14.31 -4.47 -11.30
C PHE A 218 -13.85 -3.06 -10.90
N ILE A 219 -13.61 -2.88 -9.61
CA ILE A 219 -13.16 -1.62 -9.03
C ILE A 219 -11.66 -1.45 -9.29
N SER A 220 -11.28 -0.39 -10.00
CA SER A 220 -9.89 -0.06 -10.30
C SER A 220 -9.29 0.97 -9.34
N ALA A 221 -10.11 1.87 -8.79
CA ALA A 221 -9.68 2.84 -7.79
C ALA A 221 -10.84 3.19 -6.85
N MET A 222 -10.53 3.30 -5.56
CA MET A 222 -11.50 3.71 -4.54
C MET A 222 -10.80 4.40 -3.37
N GLU A 223 -11.59 5.15 -2.58
CA GLU A 223 -11.14 5.76 -1.34
C GLU A 223 -12.19 5.64 -0.24
N HIS A 224 -11.75 5.66 1.01
CA HIS A 224 -12.67 5.71 2.14
C HIS A 224 -13.24 7.13 2.29
N ARG A 225 -14.56 7.26 2.51
CA ARG A 225 -15.25 8.57 2.58
C ARG A 225 -14.77 9.43 3.74
N LYS A 226 -14.59 8.83 4.91
CA LYS A 226 -14.18 9.51 6.15
C LYS A 226 -12.68 9.58 6.31
N TYR A 227 -11.99 8.44 6.22
CA TYR A 227 -10.57 8.30 6.54
C TYR A 227 -9.67 8.50 5.32
N PRO A 228 -8.38 8.81 5.50
CA PRO A 228 -7.40 8.90 4.41
C PRO A 228 -6.91 7.51 3.99
N VAL A 229 -7.81 6.65 3.53
CA VAL A 229 -7.52 5.29 3.06
C VAL A 229 -7.85 5.20 1.59
N TYR A 230 -6.87 4.77 0.80
CA TYR A 230 -6.90 4.77 -0.67
C TYR A 230 -6.51 3.39 -1.20
N GLY A 231 -7.09 2.99 -2.32
CA GLY A 231 -6.71 1.74 -2.95
C GLY A 231 -6.89 1.74 -4.46
N VAL A 232 -5.95 1.06 -5.14
CA VAL A 232 -6.00 0.83 -6.59
C VAL A 232 -5.78 -0.65 -6.88
N GLN A 233 -6.51 -1.19 -7.90
CA GLN A 233 -6.34 -2.59 -8.31
C GLN A 233 -5.12 -2.79 -9.20
N PHE A 234 -4.72 -1.76 -9.94
CA PHE A 234 -3.52 -1.78 -10.79
C PHE A 234 -2.24 -1.50 -10.00
N HIS A 235 -1.09 -1.57 -10.70
CA HIS A 235 0.24 -1.45 -10.13
C HIS A 235 0.98 -0.19 -10.61
N PRO A 236 0.81 0.99 -9.97
CA PRO A 236 1.51 2.19 -10.40
C PRO A 236 3.03 2.08 -10.23
N GLU A 237 3.52 1.33 -9.25
CA GLU A 237 4.94 1.12 -8.97
C GLU A 237 5.69 0.41 -10.10
N LYS A 238 4.99 -0.38 -10.93
CA LYS A 238 5.63 -1.19 -11.96
C LYS A 238 6.06 -0.38 -13.19
N ASN A 239 5.37 0.68 -13.50
CA ASN A 239 5.68 1.53 -14.66
C ASN A 239 7.11 2.11 -14.62
N GLN A 240 7.65 2.32 -13.43
CA GLN A 240 8.95 2.94 -13.25
C GLN A 240 10.06 1.93 -12.93
N PHE A 241 9.71 0.81 -12.27
CA PHE A 241 10.71 -0.01 -11.58
C PHE A 241 10.72 -1.49 -11.94
N GLU A 242 9.87 -1.94 -12.89
CA GLU A 242 9.85 -3.32 -13.37
C GLU A 242 10.07 -3.37 -14.89
N PHE A 243 11.05 -4.17 -15.35
CA PHE A 243 11.58 -4.08 -16.73
C PHE A 243 11.57 -5.40 -17.49
N LYS A 244 10.96 -6.46 -16.98
CA LYS A 244 10.95 -7.78 -17.62
C LYS A 244 10.44 -7.72 -19.06
N LYS A 245 11.29 -8.13 -20.02
CA LYS A 245 10.93 -8.24 -21.44
C LYS A 245 9.73 -9.17 -21.65
N GLY A 246 8.84 -8.80 -22.56
CA GLY A 246 7.61 -9.57 -22.86
C GLY A 246 6.49 -9.36 -21.84
N LYS A 247 6.67 -8.44 -20.87
CA LYS A 247 5.61 -7.96 -19.99
C LYS A 247 5.09 -6.62 -20.48
N GLY A 248 3.79 -6.39 -20.23
CA GLY A 248 3.08 -5.19 -20.69
C GLY A 248 3.30 -3.97 -19.80
N PHE A 249 4.46 -3.85 -19.13
CA PHE A 249 4.76 -2.66 -18.31
C PHE A 249 4.84 -1.41 -19.18
N PRO A 250 4.04 -0.37 -18.92
CA PRO A 250 4.04 0.83 -19.73
C PRO A 250 5.13 1.81 -19.29
N HIS A 251 6.20 1.91 -20.09
CA HIS A 251 7.36 2.79 -19.81
C HIS A 251 7.37 4.10 -20.60
N SER A 252 6.25 4.49 -21.21
CA SER A 252 6.17 5.79 -21.88
C SER A 252 6.33 6.93 -20.87
N PHE A 253 6.79 8.08 -21.35
CA PHE A 253 6.93 9.28 -20.52
C PHE A 253 5.63 9.58 -19.75
N ASP A 254 4.49 9.53 -20.43
CA ASP A 254 3.18 9.81 -19.82
C ASP A 254 2.79 8.75 -18.79
N SER A 255 3.11 7.47 -19.04
CA SER A 255 2.83 6.40 -18.09
C SER A 255 3.67 6.50 -16.83
N ILE A 256 4.95 6.87 -16.97
CA ILE A 256 5.84 7.12 -15.83
C ILE A 256 5.37 8.35 -15.04
N LYS A 257 5.03 9.46 -15.74
CA LYS A 257 4.50 10.67 -15.11
C LYS A 257 3.21 10.37 -14.31
N THR A 258 2.33 9.55 -14.88
CA THR A 258 1.09 9.12 -14.23
C THR A 258 1.36 8.26 -12.99
N ALA A 259 2.30 7.33 -13.06
CA ALA A 259 2.74 6.53 -11.92
C ALA A 259 3.33 7.40 -10.81
N GLN A 260 4.16 8.38 -11.16
CA GLN A 260 4.74 9.34 -10.24
C GLN A 260 3.68 10.19 -9.52
N TYR A 261 2.55 10.48 -10.18
CA TYR A 261 1.43 11.17 -9.52
C TYR A 261 0.93 10.41 -8.29
N PHE A 262 0.75 9.09 -8.37
CA PHE A 262 0.27 8.29 -7.25
C PHE A 262 1.28 8.25 -6.09
N ALA A 263 2.57 8.14 -6.39
CA ALA A 263 3.64 8.24 -5.39
C ALA A 263 3.61 9.60 -4.68
N ASN A 264 3.62 10.68 -5.44
CA ASN A 264 3.58 12.05 -4.91
C ASN A 264 2.33 12.31 -4.08
N PHE A 265 1.16 11.86 -4.56
CA PHE A 265 -0.10 11.99 -3.83
C PHE A 265 0.00 11.32 -2.46
N PHE A 266 0.35 10.04 -2.42
CA PHE A 266 0.37 9.30 -1.16
C PHE A 266 1.43 9.81 -0.19
N VAL A 267 2.63 10.13 -0.67
CA VAL A 267 3.68 10.72 0.17
C VAL A 267 3.24 12.08 0.72
N ASN A 268 2.55 12.93 -0.06
CA ASN A 268 2.02 14.19 0.42
C ASN A 268 0.88 14.00 1.46
N GLU A 269 0.09 12.95 1.35
CA GLU A 269 -0.86 12.58 2.41
C GLU A 269 -0.12 12.20 3.70
N CYS A 270 0.97 11.43 3.59
CA CYS A 270 1.79 11.03 4.75
C CYS A 270 2.48 12.23 5.43
N LYS A 271 2.86 13.27 4.70
CA LYS A 271 3.45 14.50 5.25
C LYS A 271 2.53 15.23 6.25
N LYS A 272 1.22 15.01 6.16
CA LYS A 272 0.24 15.61 7.09
C LYS A 272 0.28 14.99 8.48
N ASN A 273 0.90 13.83 8.64
CA ASN A 273 1.07 13.15 9.92
C ASN A 273 2.37 13.61 10.59
N ALA A 274 2.34 13.82 11.89
CA ALA A 274 3.46 14.34 12.69
C ALA A 274 4.14 13.26 13.55
N ASN A 275 3.80 11.99 13.36
CA ASN A 275 4.47 10.89 14.05
C ASN A 275 5.95 10.83 13.69
N GLY A 276 6.75 10.20 14.52
CA GLY A 276 8.18 10.03 14.28
C GLY A 276 8.83 9.27 15.41
N PHE A 277 10.00 8.78 15.15
CA PHE A 277 10.83 8.12 16.15
C PHE A 277 11.27 9.12 17.21
N SER A 278 11.27 8.69 18.46
CA SER A 278 11.79 9.49 19.59
C SER A 278 13.31 9.46 19.69
N ASP A 279 13.94 8.47 19.05
CA ASP A 279 15.39 8.22 19.07
C ASP A 279 15.88 8.03 17.63
N GLU A 280 16.90 8.81 17.23
CA GLU A 280 17.48 8.79 15.89
C GLU A 280 18.21 7.47 15.58
N SER A 281 18.77 6.80 16.60
CA SER A 281 19.41 5.49 16.39
C SER A 281 18.37 4.42 16.07
N VAL A 282 17.22 4.43 16.77
CA VAL A 282 16.09 3.54 16.50
C VAL A 282 15.51 3.79 15.11
N GLU A 283 15.36 5.06 14.71
CA GLU A 283 14.94 5.41 13.35
C GLU A 283 15.90 4.83 12.32
N SER A 284 17.21 5.11 12.46
CA SER A 284 18.22 4.66 11.50
C SER A 284 18.27 3.15 11.36
N GLU A 285 18.18 2.41 12.47
CA GLU A 285 18.20 0.95 12.49
C GLU A 285 16.91 0.32 11.93
N SER A 286 15.80 1.05 11.96
CA SER A 286 14.51 0.59 11.45
C SER A 286 14.35 0.74 9.93
N LEU A 287 15.15 1.58 9.27
CA LEU A 287 14.99 1.89 7.85
C LEU A 287 15.33 0.71 6.94
N ILE A 288 14.63 0.63 5.82
CA ILE A 288 14.86 -0.38 4.77
C ILE A 288 16.31 -0.39 4.24
N TYR A 289 17.06 0.68 4.46
CA TYR A 289 18.46 0.82 4.04
C TYR A 289 19.42 -0.16 4.74
N ASN A 290 19.00 -0.78 5.84
CA ASN A 290 19.75 -1.83 6.53
C ASN A 290 19.66 -3.19 5.83
N PHE A 291 18.80 -3.31 4.77
CA PHE A 291 18.58 -4.53 4.04
C PHE A 291 19.02 -4.38 2.57
N ASN A 292 19.62 -5.44 2.01
CA ASN A 292 20.06 -5.45 0.63
C ASN A 292 19.01 -6.13 -0.26
N PRO A 293 18.44 -5.44 -1.26
CA PRO A 293 17.52 -6.07 -2.19
C PRO A 293 18.26 -7.08 -3.09
N LYS A 294 17.68 -8.25 -3.27
CA LYS A 294 18.20 -9.29 -4.18
C LYS A 294 17.68 -9.06 -5.60
N TYR A 295 18.56 -9.10 -6.59
CA TYR A 295 18.17 -9.07 -7.99
C TYR A 295 17.49 -10.38 -8.38
N THR A 296 16.28 -10.30 -8.87
CA THR A 296 15.46 -11.44 -9.27
C THR A 296 15.02 -11.39 -10.74
N GLY A 297 15.35 -10.34 -11.49
CA GLY A 297 14.88 -10.11 -12.86
C GLY A 297 15.19 -11.24 -13.85
N LEU A 298 16.23 -12.06 -13.63
CA LEU A 298 16.52 -13.24 -14.44
C LEU A 298 15.53 -14.39 -14.20
N LYS A 299 15.05 -14.54 -12.97
CA LYS A 299 14.20 -15.66 -12.52
C LYS A 299 12.72 -15.27 -12.44
N SER A 300 12.45 -14.05 -11.98
CA SER A 300 11.09 -13.53 -11.80
C SER A 300 10.46 -13.10 -13.11
N ALA A 301 9.15 -13.28 -13.19
CA ALA A 301 8.33 -12.72 -14.26
C ALA A 301 7.79 -11.32 -13.93
N TYR A 302 7.88 -10.87 -12.66
CA TYR A 302 7.13 -9.70 -12.16
C TYR A 302 7.93 -8.74 -11.31
N TYR A 303 9.12 -9.14 -10.81
CA TYR A 303 9.92 -8.36 -9.89
C TYR A 303 11.38 -8.32 -10.31
N GLU A 304 11.93 -7.12 -10.50
CA GLU A 304 13.36 -6.93 -10.76
C GLU A 304 14.18 -7.18 -9.49
N GLN A 305 13.68 -6.72 -8.35
CA GLN A 305 14.36 -6.83 -7.06
C GLN A 305 13.36 -7.10 -5.93
N LEU A 306 13.80 -7.91 -4.97
CA LEU A 306 13.03 -8.22 -3.75
C LEU A 306 13.90 -7.98 -2.51
N TYR A 307 13.33 -7.32 -1.51
CA TYR A 307 13.78 -7.46 -0.14
C TYR A 307 13.19 -8.75 0.41
N VAL A 308 14.03 -9.62 0.92
CA VAL A 308 13.64 -10.92 1.51
C VAL A 308 14.18 -11.00 2.92
N PHE A 309 13.38 -11.50 3.84
CA PHE A 309 13.63 -11.41 5.26
C PHE A 309 13.55 -12.76 5.95
N LEU A 310 14.38 -12.93 6.98
CA LEU A 310 14.38 -14.05 7.90
C LEU A 310 13.78 -13.61 9.26
N LYS A 311 13.26 -14.53 10.05
CA LYS A 311 12.80 -14.25 11.42
C LYS A 311 13.87 -13.65 12.31
N GLU A 312 15.14 -13.98 12.06
CA GLU A 312 16.28 -13.42 12.80
C GLU A 312 16.54 -11.94 12.45
N ASP A 313 16.21 -11.50 11.22
CA ASP A 313 16.30 -10.09 10.84
C ASP A 313 15.37 -9.25 11.69
N PHE A 314 14.15 -9.73 11.89
CA PHE A 314 13.20 -9.12 12.80
C PHE A 314 13.73 -9.02 14.22
N ARG A 315 14.37 -10.09 14.77
CA ARG A 315 14.90 -10.09 16.13
C ARG A 315 16.07 -9.12 16.33
N LYS A 316 16.87 -8.88 15.30
CA LYS A 316 17.98 -7.92 15.32
C LYS A 316 17.50 -6.48 15.29
N HIS A 317 16.36 -6.24 14.63
CA HIS A 317 15.76 -4.92 14.43
C HIS A 317 14.46 -4.73 15.25
N GLN A 318 14.37 -5.34 16.44
CA GLN A 318 13.21 -5.30 17.37
C GLN A 318 12.87 -3.92 17.95
N LEU A 319 13.45 -2.87 17.40
CA LEU A 319 13.30 -1.51 17.94
C LEU A 319 11.94 -0.86 17.57
N LEU A 320 11.23 -1.43 16.61
CA LEU A 320 9.81 -1.13 16.34
C LEU A 320 8.88 -1.90 17.27
#